data_046e28ccd8f27bade598ca2a9470fbcc
#
_entry.id   046e28ccd8f27bade598ca2a9470fbcc
#
_cell.length_a   1.000
_cell.length_b   1.000
_cell.length_c   1.000
_cell.angle_alpha   90.00
_cell.angle_beta   90.00
_cell.angle_gamma   90.00
#
_symmetry.space_group_name_H-M   'P 1'
#
loop_
_entity.id
_entity.type
_entity.pdbx_description
1 polymer ?
#
loop_
_entity_poly.entity_id
_entity_poly.type
_entity_poly.pdbx_seq_one_letter_code
_entity_poly.pdbx_strand_id
1 'polypeptide(L)'
;DVNRVWPGNENGTAPDRHAALVFNRLLRPNADAAIDFHTGTTGFEVSAFNIADMNVPEVKAMADLYPVGQILDMPQHAFPTTLHNALLAAGVPAICPEVGAARVLDLPMIAQFVEGTMNVLKHHGIVAGPMGRTGKDVRVFVGRGAVPVAATQGGFVEHLVKLNDKVEAGQKIAIQRNSFGEVVAEYASSVTGEMSGLRTDVMSEPGDNLAFILFDKPVPDGEDTYQE
;
A
#
# COMPACT_ATOMS: atom_id res chain seq x y z
N ASP A 1 1.74 -17.23 -0.81
CA ASP A 1 2.24 -15.87 -1.15
C ASP A 1 3.64 -15.70 -0.56
N VAL A 2 4.64 -15.41 -1.43
CA VAL A 2 6.03 -15.21 -0.99
C VAL A 2 6.16 -13.95 -0.12
N ASN A 3 5.35 -12.93 -0.38
CA ASN A 3 5.39 -11.67 0.39
C ASN A 3 4.67 -11.76 1.77
N ARG A 4 4.48 -12.97 2.27
CA ARG A 4 3.99 -13.26 3.64
C ARG A 4 4.90 -14.21 4.41
N VAL A 5 6.08 -14.55 3.84
CA VAL A 5 6.99 -15.54 4.46
C VAL A 5 8.45 -15.04 4.57
N TRP A 6 8.73 -13.78 4.27
CA TRP A 6 10.07 -13.22 4.43
C TRP A 6 10.49 -13.13 5.92
N PRO A 7 11.75 -13.35 6.27
CA PRO A 7 12.92 -13.65 5.41
C PRO A 7 13.00 -15.10 4.95
N GLY A 8 12.01 -15.92 5.22
CA GLY A 8 11.95 -17.34 4.86
C GLY A 8 12.49 -18.30 5.91
N ASN A 9 12.37 -19.58 5.59
CA ASN A 9 12.86 -20.71 6.40
C ASN A 9 13.41 -21.81 5.50
N GLU A 10 14.69 -22.15 5.63
CA GLU A 10 15.35 -23.18 4.80
C GLU A 10 14.72 -24.58 4.94
N ASN A 11 14.08 -24.85 6.08
CA ASN A 11 13.40 -26.12 6.38
C ASN A 11 11.87 -26.04 6.21
N GLY A 12 11.34 -24.90 5.71
CA GLY A 12 9.92 -24.67 5.55
C GLY A 12 9.35 -25.21 4.24
N THR A 13 8.18 -24.69 3.86
CA THR A 13 7.51 -24.96 2.59
C THR A 13 8.33 -24.47 1.39
N ALA A 14 7.87 -24.74 0.16
CA ALA A 14 8.59 -24.24 -1.02
C ALA A 14 8.70 -22.70 -1.08
N PRO A 15 7.64 -21.91 -0.78
CA PRO A 15 7.76 -20.46 -0.65
C PRO A 15 8.77 -20.03 0.43
N ASP A 16 8.76 -20.66 1.62
CA ASP A 16 9.70 -20.33 2.71
C ASP A 16 11.15 -20.55 2.28
N ARG A 17 11.44 -21.70 1.66
CA ARG A 17 12.80 -22.02 1.20
C ARG A 17 13.26 -21.08 0.08
N HIS A 18 12.33 -20.71 -0.84
CA HIS A 18 12.64 -19.75 -1.88
C HIS A 18 12.97 -18.38 -1.28
N ALA A 19 12.13 -17.88 -0.38
CA ALA A 19 12.36 -16.62 0.32
C ALA A 19 13.71 -16.64 1.07
N ALA A 20 14.00 -17.70 1.84
CA ALA A 20 15.26 -17.82 2.57
C ALA A 20 16.49 -17.81 1.64
N LEU A 21 16.42 -18.52 0.50
CA LEU A 21 17.49 -18.54 -0.48
C LEU A 21 17.77 -17.14 -1.06
N VAL A 22 16.70 -16.46 -1.54
CA VAL A 22 16.81 -15.13 -2.13
C VAL A 22 17.26 -14.10 -1.09
N PHE A 23 16.66 -14.12 0.09
CA PHE A 23 16.98 -13.17 1.16
C PHE A 23 18.43 -13.31 1.63
N ASN A 24 18.85 -14.52 1.99
CA ASN A 24 20.16 -14.74 2.60
C ASN A 24 21.33 -14.67 1.62
N ARG A 25 21.11 -15.03 0.33
CA ARG A 25 22.20 -15.12 -0.65
C ARG A 25 22.25 -13.94 -1.61
N LEU A 26 21.13 -13.27 -1.85
CA LEU A 26 21.08 -12.18 -2.82
C LEU A 26 20.81 -10.83 -2.16
N LEU A 27 19.70 -10.68 -1.42
CA LEU A 27 19.25 -9.36 -0.98
C LEU A 27 20.09 -8.84 0.20
N ARG A 28 20.03 -9.51 1.33
CA ARG A 28 20.69 -9.05 2.57
C ARG A 28 22.20 -8.77 2.42
N PRO A 29 23.01 -9.59 1.74
CA PRO A 29 24.46 -9.34 1.66
C PRO A 29 24.85 -8.27 0.63
N ASN A 30 23.94 -7.83 -0.25
CA ASN A 30 24.27 -6.95 -1.37
C ASN A 30 23.45 -5.66 -1.42
N ALA A 31 22.41 -5.51 -0.60
CA ALA A 31 21.55 -4.33 -0.63
C ALA A 31 21.95 -3.33 0.47
N ASP A 32 22.21 -2.08 0.08
CA ASP A 32 22.38 -0.95 0.99
C ASP A 32 21.05 -0.23 1.25
N ALA A 33 20.11 -0.31 0.29
CA ALA A 33 18.74 0.14 0.39
C ALA A 33 17.85 -0.69 -0.56
N ALA A 34 16.52 -0.65 -0.38
CA ALA A 34 15.61 -1.41 -1.22
C ALA A 34 14.30 -0.67 -1.53
N ILE A 35 13.74 -0.97 -2.70
CA ILE A 35 12.42 -0.53 -3.12
C ILE A 35 11.65 -1.77 -3.56
N ASP A 36 10.57 -2.11 -2.86
CA ASP A 36 9.71 -3.26 -3.12
C ASP A 36 8.44 -2.80 -3.84
N PHE A 37 8.41 -2.89 -5.18
CA PHE A 37 7.32 -2.36 -5.99
C PHE A 37 6.11 -3.30 -6.01
N HIS A 38 4.93 -2.71 -5.75
CA HIS A 38 3.66 -3.40 -5.78
C HIS A 38 2.60 -2.68 -6.61
N THR A 39 1.52 -3.39 -6.89
CA THR A 39 0.26 -2.86 -7.42
C THR A 39 -0.89 -3.38 -6.57
N GLY A 40 -2.04 -2.75 -6.67
CA GLY A 40 -3.27 -3.36 -6.20
C GLY A 40 -3.45 -4.77 -6.78
N THR A 41 -4.13 -5.65 -6.07
CA THR A 41 -4.41 -7.02 -6.54
C THR A 41 -5.41 -7.03 -7.71
N THR A 42 -5.56 -8.16 -8.38
CA THR A 42 -6.60 -8.30 -9.42
C THR A 42 -7.97 -7.97 -8.85
N GLY A 43 -8.72 -7.11 -9.53
CA GLY A 43 -10.04 -6.66 -9.08
C GLY A 43 -10.01 -5.57 -8.01
N PHE A 44 -8.85 -4.99 -7.71
CA PHE A 44 -8.69 -3.91 -6.75
C PHE A 44 -7.61 -2.92 -7.21
N GLU A 45 -7.96 -1.65 -7.24
CA GLU A 45 -7.06 -0.56 -7.61
C GLU A 45 -6.67 0.26 -6.38
N VAL A 46 -5.41 0.66 -6.31
CA VAL A 46 -4.90 1.55 -5.27
C VAL A 46 -4.43 2.89 -5.86
N SER A 47 -4.44 3.93 -5.05
CA SER A 47 -3.79 5.19 -5.39
C SER A 47 -2.29 5.01 -5.54
N ALA A 48 -1.60 6.02 -6.08
CA ALA A 48 -0.14 6.06 -6.02
C ALA A 48 0.28 6.46 -4.60
N PHE A 49 0.82 5.53 -3.81
CA PHE A 49 1.27 5.79 -2.44
C PHE A 49 2.49 4.97 -2.05
N ASN A 50 3.17 5.37 -0.98
CA ASN A 50 4.25 4.60 -0.38
C ASN A 50 3.82 3.98 0.95
N ILE A 51 4.25 2.76 1.24
CA ILE A 51 4.26 2.18 2.57
C ILE A 51 5.69 2.32 3.11
N ALA A 52 5.83 2.93 4.29
CA ALA A 52 7.14 3.25 4.86
C ALA A 52 7.06 3.39 6.39
N ASP A 53 8.04 2.93 7.13
CA ASP A 53 8.21 3.28 8.54
C ASP A 53 8.82 4.68 8.64
N MET A 54 7.98 5.70 8.83
CA MET A 54 8.39 7.10 8.85
C MET A 54 9.20 7.48 10.10
N ASN A 55 9.33 6.57 11.08
CA ASN A 55 10.20 6.75 12.24
C ASN A 55 11.67 6.41 11.94
N VAL A 56 11.95 5.73 10.82
CA VAL A 56 13.30 5.42 10.37
C VAL A 56 13.77 6.52 9.41
N PRO A 57 14.79 7.33 9.77
CA PRO A 57 15.16 8.52 9.00
C PRO A 57 15.46 8.27 7.52
N GLU A 58 16.17 7.19 7.20
CA GLU A 58 16.54 6.86 5.81
C GLU A 58 15.31 6.38 5.00
N VAL A 59 14.44 5.58 5.61
CA VAL A 59 13.18 5.14 5.00
C VAL A 59 12.28 6.35 4.71
N LYS A 60 12.16 7.26 5.68
CA LYS A 60 11.45 8.51 5.51
C LYS A 60 12.04 9.35 4.36
N ALA A 61 13.37 9.49 4.32
CA ALA A 61 14.03 10.24 3.25
C ALA A 61 13.72 9.64 1.87
N MET A 62 13.76 8.31 1.73
CA MET A 62 13.40 7.62 0.48
C MET A 62 11.92 7.83 0.12
N ALA A 63 11.00 7.70 1.07
CA ALA A 63 9.56 7.88 0.83
C ALA A 63 9.23 9.32 0.41
N ASP A 64 9.84 10.33 1.04
CA ASP A 64 9.66 11.74 0.73
C ASP A 64 10.17 12.14 -0.68
N LEU A 65 10.99 11.31 -1.32
CA LEU A 65 11.49 11.53 -2.68
C LEU A 65 10.49 11.17 -3.77
N TYR A 66 9.38 10.52 -3.44
CA TYR A 66 8.32 10.21 -4.39
C TYR A 66 7.29 11.33 -4.47
N PRO A 67 6.92 11.81 -5.67
CA PRO A 67 5.87 12.82 -5.84
C PRO A 67 4.47 12.19 -5.80
N VAL A 68 4.17 11.42 -4.74
CA VAL A 68 2.89 10.72 -4.53
C VAL A 68 2.03 11.42 -3.49
N GLY A 69 0.71 11.31 -3.62
CA GLY A 69 -0.25 12.03 -2.79
C GLY A 69 -0.46 11.42 -1.41
N GLN A 70 -0.01 10.18 -1.17
CA GLN A 70 -0.28 9.47 0.08
C GLN A 70 0.95 8.67 0.54
N ILE A 71 1.12 8.58 1.86
CA ILE A 71 2.07 7.67 2.52
C ILE A 71 1.31 6.94 3.63
N LEU A 72 1.39 5.61 3.66
CA LEU A 72 1.02 4.81 4.81
C LEU A 72 2.25 4.69 5.72
N ASP A 73 2.24 5.42 6.84
CA ASP A 73 3.24 5.29 7.90
C ASP A 73 2.97 4.00 8.67
N MET A 74 3.71 2.96 8.34
CA MET A 74 3.53 1.62 8.87
C MET A 74 4.82 1.14 9.53
N PRO A 75 4.81 0.97 10.86
CA PRO A 75 5.95 0.41 11.58
C PRO A 75 6.31 -0.99 11.08
N GLN A 76 7.60 -1.29 10.98
CA GLN A 76 8.10 -2.56 10.43
C GLN A 76 7.51 -3.81 11.10
N HIS A 77 7.10 -3.71 12.38
CA HIS A 77 6.55 -4.85 13.12
C HIS A 77 5.09 -5.16 12.80
N ALA A 78 4.37 -4.26 12.10
CA ALA A 78 2.95 -4.48 11.75
C ALA A 78 2.79 -5.65 10.77
N PHE A 79 3.70 -5.76 9.77
CA PHE A 79 3.73 -6.88 8.82
C PHE A 79 5.16 -7.40 8.64
N PRO A 80 5.72 -8.09 9.64
CA PRO A 80 7.16 -8.42 9.68
C PRO A 80 7.60 -9.40 8.59
N THR A 81 6.66 -10.07 7.94
CA THR A 81 6.91 -11.08 6.91
C THR A 81 6.78 -10.56 5.47
N THR A 82 6.58 -9.25 5.28
CA THR A 82 6.71 -8.61 3.96
C THR A 82 8.18 -8.34 3.65
N LEU A 83 8.53 -8.25 2.35
CA LEU A 83 9.94 -8.11 1.95
C LEU A 83 10.58 -6.83 2.50
N HIS A 84 9.93 -5.67 2.31
CA HIS A 84 10.47 -4.39 2.77
C HIS A 84 10.67 -4.37 4.30
N ASN A 85 9.73 -4.92 5.09
CA ASN A 85 9.87 -4.98 6.54
C ASN A 85 10.93 -6.00 7.00
N ALA A 86 11.06 -7.14 6.34
CA ALA A 86 12.11 -8.10 6.63
C ALA A 86 13.51 -7.54 6.31
N LEU A 87 13.64 -6.76 5.23
CA LEU A 87 14.89 -6.06 4.90
C LEU A 87 15.19 -4.97 5.93
N LEU A 88 14.20 -4.17 6.31
CA LEU A 88 14.35 -3.15 7.34
C LEU A 88 14.77 -3.76 8.68
N ALA A 89 14.17 -4.88 9.09
CA ALA A 89 14.57 -5.64 10.30
C ALA A 89 16.00 -6.16 10.21
N ALA A 90 16.51 -6.41 9.01
CA ALA A 90 17.91 -6.81 8.78
C ALA A 90 18.89 -5.62 8.65
N GLY A 91 18.42 -4.39 8.86
CA GLY A 91 19.21 -3.16 8.79
C GLY A 91 19.35 -2.56 7.38
N VAL A 92 18.56 -3.02 6.41
CA VAL A 92 18.50 -2.46 5.05
C VAL A 92 17.28 -1.53 4.94
N PRO A 93 17.46 -0.21 4.82
CA PRO A 93 16.35 0.73 4.62
C PRO A 93 15.51 0.33 3.40
N ALA A 94 14.20 0.22 3.57
CA ALA A 94 13.32 -0.25 2.51
C ALA A 94 11.97 0.47 2.53
N ILE A 95 11.43 0.76 1.34
CA ILE A 95 10.09 1.29 1.13
C ILE A 95 9.31 0.37 0.21
N CYS A 96 7.98 0.45 0.28
CA CYS A 96 7.08 -0.32 -0.57
C CYS A 96 6.11 0.64 -1.31
N PRO A 97 6.47 1.08 -2.52
CA PRO A 97 5.59 1.86 -3.37
C PRO A 97 4.49 0.99 -4.00
N GLU A 98 3.24 1.45 -3.90
CA GLU A 98 2.03 0.81 -4.43
C GLU A 98 1.41 1.67 -5.51
N VAL A 99 1.01 1.07 -6.66
CA VAL A 99 0.49 1.82 -7.81
C VAL A 99 -0.61 1.10 -8.59
N GLY A 100 -1.78 1.71 -8.69
CA GLY A 100 -2.86 1.29 -9.61
C GLY A 100 -3.37 -0.13 -9.37
N ALA A 101 -3.68 -0.85 -10.42
CA ALA A 101 -4.25 -2.19 -10.38
C ALA A 101 -3.40 -3.21 -11.15
N ALA A 102 -3.45 -4.47 -10.74
CA ALA A 102 -2.82 -5.56 -11.47
C ALA A 102 -3.35 -5.64 -12.92
N ARG A 103 -2.44 -5.84 -13.87
CA ARG A 103 -2.76 -5.97 -15.32
C ARG A 103 -3.32 -4.71 -15.98
N VAL A 104 -3.26 -3.54 -15.32
CA VAL A 104 -3.64 -2.24 -15.87
C VAL A 104 -2.40 -1.39 -16.08
N LEU A 105 -2.27 -0.80 -17.24
CA LEU A 105 -1.19 0.11 -17.59
C LEU A 105 -1.66 1.56 -17.37
N ASP A 106 -1.37 2.14 -16.20
CA ASP A 106 -1.62 3.55 -15.90
C ASP A 106 -0.32 4.34 -16.07
N LEU A 107 -0.13 4.93 -17.26
CA LEU A 107 1.09 5.67 -17.57
C LEU A 107 1.32 6.91 -16.70
N PRO A 108 0.31 7.73 -16.34
CA PRO A 108 0.45 8.82 -15.38
C PRO A 108 0.95 8.37 -14.01
N MET A 109 0.38 7.33 -13.42
CA MET A 109 0.84 6.79 -12.14
C MET A 109 2.25 6.21 -12.24
N ILE A 110 2.55 5.44 -13.29
CA ILE A 110 3.87 4.86 -13.54
C ILE A 110 4.93 5.97 -13.65
N ALA A 111 4.63 7.09 -14.32
CA ALA A 111 5.57 8.20 -14.45
C ALA A 111 5.98 8.78 -13.10
N GLN A 112 5.06 8.90 -12.13
CA GLN A 112 5.36 9.35 -10.77
C GLN A 112 6.32 8.39 -10.06
N PHE A 113 6.15 7.09 -10.25
CA PHE A 113 7.00 6.06 -9.65
C PHE A 113 8.39 6.01 -10.27
N VAL A 114 8.48 6.17 -11.59
CA VAL A 114 9.78 6.30 -12.29
C VAL A 114 10.52 7.54 -11.79
N GLU A 115 9.83 8.68 -11.66
CA GLU A 115 10.42 9.93 -11.15
C GLU A 115 10.93 9.76 -9.71
N GLY A 116 10.10 9.19 -8.81
CA GLY A 116 10.48 8.91 -7.41
C GLY A 116 11.66 7.94 -7.30
N THR A 117 11.63 6.85 -8.08
CA THR A 117 12.74 5.89 -8.13
C THR A 117 14.04 6.55 -8.59
N MET A 118 13.99 7.36 -9.65
CA MET A 118 15.15 8.11 -10.11
C MET A 118 15.67 9.09 -9.06
N ASN A 119 14.79 9.70 -8.26
CA ASN A 119 15.19 10.56 -7.15
C ASN A 119 15.91 9.75 -6.06
N VAL A 120 15.42 8.55 -5.70
CA VAL A 120 16.10 7.66 -4.74
C VAL A 120 17.48 7.23 -5.26
N LEU A 121 17.59 6.85 -6.54
CA LEU A 121 18.89 6.51 -7.16
C LEU A 121 19.87 7.69 -7.13
N LYS A 122 19.40 8.92 -7.33
CA LYS A 122 20.21 10.13 -7.22
C LYS A 122 20.60 10.45 -5.77
N HIS A 123 19.69 10.26 -4.82
CA HIS A 123 19.93 10.41 -3.39
C HIS A 123 21.07 9.52 -2.92
N HIS A 124 21.10 8.28 -3.39
CA HIS A 124 22.19 7.32 -3.09
C HIS A 124 23.42 7.49 -3.99
N GLY A 125 23.48 8.48 -4.86
CA GLY A 125 24.63 8.73 -5.75
C GLY A 125 24.85 7.71 -6.86
N ILE A 126 23.86 6.85 -7.13
CA ILE A 126 23.94 5.83 -8.18
C ILE A 126 23.79 6.47 -9.56
N VAL A 127 22.93 7.49 -9.67
CA VAL A 127 22.67 8.24 -10.90
C VAL A 127 22.94 9.73 -10.64
N ALA A 128 23.72 10.37 -11.51
CA ALA A 128 23.97 11.80 -11.45
C ALA A 128 22.80 12.60 -12.07
N GLY A 129 22.58 13.83 -11.57
CA GLY A 129 21.61 14.78 -12.13
C GLY A 129 20.74 15.45 -11.08
N PRO A 130 19.94 16.46 -11.48
CA PRO A 130 19.05 17.16 -10.57
C PRO A 130 17.91 16.24 -10.12
N MET A 131 17.39 16.48 -8.92
CA MET A 131 16.17 15.84 -8.44
C MET A 131 14.99 16.23 -9.34
N GLY A 132 14.07 15.30 -9.58
CA GLY A 132 12.75 15.58 -10.09
C GLY A 132 11.82 16.09 -8.99
N ARG A 133 10.51 16.09 -9.24
CA ARG A 133 9.52 16.39 -8.20
C ARG A 133 9.60 15.35 -7.07
N THR A 134 9.26 15.79 -5.88
CA THR A 134 9.30 15.02 -4.65
C THR A 134 7.98 15.21 -3.88
N GLY A 135 7.83 14.60 -2.71
CA GLY A 135 6.71 14.85 -1.81
C GLY A 135 6.57 16.32 -1.39
N LYS A 136 7.63 17.15 -1.53
CA LYS A 136 7.56 18.62 -1.26
C LYS A 136 6.82 19.39 -2.34
N ASP A 137 6.71 18.84 -3.54
CA ASP A 137 6.12 19.48 -4.72
C ASP A 137 4.65 19.10 -4.92
N VAL A 138 4.12 18.23 -4.06
CA VAL A 138 2.74 17.75 -4.07
C VAL A 138 2.14 17.81 -2.68
N ARG A 139 0.81 17.75 -2.59
CA ARG A 139 0.16 17.56 -1.30
C ARG A 139 0.30 16.08 -0.91
N VAL A 140 0.88 15.80 0.24
CA VAL A 140 1.01 14.45 0.79
C VAL A 140 0.12 14.31 2.02
N PHE A 141 -0.71 13.27 2.04
CA PHE A 141 -1.42 12.80 3.23
C PHE A 141 -0.63 11.63 3.83
N VAL A 142 -0.26 11.74 5.09
CA VAL A 142 0.40 10.66 5.84
C VAL A 142 -0.63 10.01 6.74
N GLY A 143 -1.05 8.81 6.40
CA GLY A 143 -1.95 8.00 7.24
C GLY A 143 -1.14 7.09 8.17
N ARG A 144 -1.53 7.04 9.45
CA ARG A 144 -0.93 6.14 10.46
C ARG A 144 -1.74 4.87 10.69
N GLY A 145 -2.75 4.67 9.89
CA GLY A 145 -3.57 3.47 9.88
C GLY A 145 -4.30 3.34 8.56
N ALA A 146 -4.81 2.15 8.33
CA ALA A 146 -5.59 1.82 7.16
C ALA A 146 -6.73 0.89 7.57
N VAL A 147 -7.93 1.15 7.06
CA VAL A 147 -9.10 0.33 7.36
C VAL A 147 -9.78 -0.16 6.09
N PRO A 148 -10.03 -1.48 5.97
CA PRO A 148 -10.81 -2.03 4.88
C PRO A 148 -12.31 -1.79 5.12
N VAL A 149 -13.07 -1.71 4.03
CA VAL A 149 -14.53 -1.77 4.05
C VAL A 149 -14.94 -3.03 3.30
N ALA A 150 -15.45 -4.01 4.03
CA ALA A 150 -15.79 -5.31 3.49
C ALA A 150 -17.29 -5.39 3.10
N ALA A 151 -17.58 -6.13 2.03
CA ALA A 151 -18.94 -6.45 1.62
C ALA A 151 -19.63 -7.32 2.68
N THR A 152 -20.90 -7.03 2.96
CA THR A 152 -21.76 -7.83 3.84
C THR A 152 -22.77 -8.67 3.07
N GLN A 153 -22.95 -8.39 1.78
CA GLN A 153 -23.87 -9.07 0.87
C GLN A 153 -23.17 -9.45 -0.42
N GLY A 154 -23.74 -10.34 -1.22
CA GLY A 154 -23.37 -10.55 -2.62
C GLY A 154 -24.08 -9.55 -3.54
N GLY A 155 -23.41 -9.13 -4.64
CA GLY A 155 -24.04 -8.25 -5.62
C GLY A 155 -23.08 -7.35 -6.39
N PHE A 156 -23.63 -6.32 -7.02
CA PHE A 156 -22.92 -5.36 -7.84
C PHE A 156 -22.61 -4.10 -7.05
N VAL A 157 -21.34 -3.73 -7.01
CA VAL A 157 -20.83 -2.57 -6.25
C VAL A 157 -20.85 -1.32 -7.11
N GLU A 158 -21.36 -0.24 -6.55
CA GLU A 158 -21.32 1.10 -7.10
C GLU A 158 -20.60 2.00 -6.09
N HIS A 159 -19.40 2.49 -6.45
CA HIS A 159 -18.67 3.44 -5.62
C HIS A 159 -19.22 4.85 -5.77
N LEU A 160 -19.36 5.55 -4.65
CA LEU A 160 -19.82 6.95 -4.57
C LEU A 160 -18.65 7.92 -4.39
N VAL A 161 -17.45 7.40 -4.32
CA VAL A 161 -16.17 8.10 -4.09
C VAL A 161 -15.11 7.58 -5.08
N LYS A 162 -14.02 8.33 -5.19
CA LYS A 162 -12.87 8.01 -6.04
C LYS A 162 -11.60 7.87 -5.19
N LEU A 163 -10.54 7.30 -5.77
CA LEU A 163 -9.22 7.31 -5.16
C LEU A 163 -8.78 8.75 -4.86
N ASN A 164 -8.12 8.94 -3.73
CA ASN A 164 -7.67 10.21 -3.17
C ASN A 164 -8.78 11.16 -2.67
N ASP A 165 -10.06 10.77 -2.75
CA ASP A 165 -11.12 11.56 -2.12
C ASP A 165 -10.98 11.55 -0.60
N LYS A 166 -11.21 12.70 0.01
CA LYS A 166 -11.38 12.81 1.46
C LYS A 166 -12.75 12.29 1.84
N VAL A 167 -12.81 11.51 2.89
CA VAL A 167 -14.06 10.97 3.44
C VAL A 167 -14.15 11.24 4.94
N GLU A 168 -15.37 11.40 5.42
CA GLU A 168 -15.65 11.57 6.85
C GLU A 168 -16.23 10.27 7.43
N ALA A 169 -16.03 10.05 8.72
CA ALA A 169 -16.67 8.95 9.43
C ALA A 169 -18.20 9.06 9.28
N GLY A 170 -18.85 7.96 8.89
CA GLY A 170 -20.27 7.91 8.58
C GLY A 170 -20.65 8.32 7.14
N GLN A 171 -19.72 8.85 6.34
CA GLN A 171 -19.98 9.16 4.94
C GLN A 171 -20.23 7.88 4.14
N LYS A 172 -21.32 7.83 3.37
CA LYS A 172 -21.60 6.73 2.46
C LYS A 172 -20.60 6.76 1.31
N ILE A 173 -19.93 5.62 1.07
CA ILE A 173 -18.86 5.48 0.08
C ILE A 173 -19.17 4.48 -1.02
N ALA A 174 -20.07 3.52 -0.76
CA ALA A 174 -20.52 2.58 -1.78
C ALA A 174 -21.94 2.09 -1.49
N ILE A 175 -22.61 1.60 -2.54
CA ILE A 175 -23.85 0.85 -2.46
C ILE A 175 -23.69 -0.48 -3.20
N GLN A 176 -24.48 -1.47 -2.81
CA GLN A 176 -24.50 -2.77 -3.47
C GLN A 176 -25.92 -3.11 -3.93
N ARG A 177 -26.02 -3.59 -5.15
CA ARG A 177 -27.29 -3.93 -5.78
C ARG A 177 -27.34 -5.42 -6.10
N ASN A 178 -28.54 -5.99 -6.03
CA ASN A 178 -28.80 -7.33 -6.55
C ASN A 178 -28.96 -7.32 -8.09
N SER A 179 -29.19 -8.50 -8.68
CA SER A 179 -29.38 -8.65 -10.13
C SER A 179 -30.66 -7.98 -10.67
N PHE A 180 -31.56 -7.51 -9.82
CA PHE A 180 -32.75 -6.76 -10.20
C PHE A 180 -32.55 -5.23 -10.09
N GLY A 181 -31.35 -4.78 -9.67
CA GLY A 181 -31.01 -3.37 -9.49
C GLY A 181 -31.45 -2.77 -8.15
N GLU A 182 -32.02 -3.58 -7.25
CA GLU A 182 -32.43 -3.14 -5.91
C GLU A 182 -31.21 -2.99 -5.00
N VAL A 183 -31.17 -1.93 -4.19
CA VAL A 183 -30.11 -1.72 -3.19
C VAL A 183 -30.29 -2.74 -2.07
N VAL A 184 -29.27 -3.59 -1.86
CA VAL A 184 -29.26 -4.63 -0.82
C VAL A 184 -28.33 -4.30 0.34
N ALA A 185 -27.35 -3.40 0.14
CA ALA A 185 -26.50 -2.89 1.20
C ALA A 185 -25.97 -1.49 0.86
N GLU A 186 -25.62 -0.74 1.90
CA GLU A 186 -24.96 0.55 1.84
C GLU A 186 -23.75 0.52 2.77
N TYR A 187 -22.65 1.09 2.32
CA TYR A 187 -21.38 1.07 3.04
C TYR A 187 -20.91 2.48 3.34
N ALA A 188 -20.53 2.72 4.59
CA ALA A 188 -20.03 3.99 5.05
C ALA A 188 -18.60 3.85 5.56
N SER A 189 -17.84 4.93 5.46
CA SER A 189 -16.53 5.01 6.09
C SER A 189 -16.66 4.95 7.62
N SER A 190 -15.87 4.11 8.27
CA SER A 190 -15.79 4.08 9.75
C SER A 190 -14.86 5.17 10.31
N VAL A 191 -14.03 5.78 9.48
CA VAL A 191 -13.02 6.78 9.86
C VAL A 191 -13.10 8.03 8.97
N THR A 192 -12.56 9.14 9.48
CA THR A 192 -12.23 10.30 8.65
C THR A 192 -10.82 10.10 8.08
N GLY A 193 -10.68 10.16 6.74
CA GLY A 193 -9.42 9.85 6.08
C GLY A 193 -9.43 10.12 4.59
N GLU A 194 -8.60 9.39 3.84
CA GLU A 194 -8.51 9.46 2.38
C GLU A 194 -8.64 8.08 1.73
N MET A 195 -9.38 8.01 0.64
CA MET A 195 -9.55 6.79 -0.15
C MET A 195 -8.22 6.39 -0.78
N SER A 196 -7.69 5.23 -0.44
CA SER A 196 -6.43 4.71 -0.98
C SER A 196 -6.62 3.49 -1.86
N GLY A 197 -7.74 2.80 -1.76
CA GLY A 197 -8.03 1.66 -2.62
C GLY A 197 -9.53 1.48 -2.85
N LEU A 198 -9.89 0.97 -4.04
CA LEU A 198 -11.25 0.68 -4.45
C LEU A 198 -11.31 -0.62 -5.24
N ARG A 199 -12.37 -1.40 -5.01
CA ARG A 199 -12.66 -2.58 -5.81
C ARG A 199 -13.00 -2.17 -7.23
N THR A 200 -12.38 -2.81 -8.23
CA THR A 200 -12.66 -2.60 -9.66
C THR A 200 -13.52 -3.72 -10.25
N ASP A 201 -13.54 -4.90 -9.62
CA ASP A 201 -14.51 -5.93 -9.96
C ASP A 201 -15.90 -5.46 -9.53
N VAL A 202 -16.82 -5.39 -10.50
CA VAL A 202 -18.18 -4.90 -10.23
C VAL A 202 -18.99 -5.83 -9.34
N MET A 203 -18.67 -7.12 -9.30
CA MET A 203 -19.30 -8.11 -8.41
C MET A 203 -18.47 -8.30 -7.16
N SER A 204 -19.15 -8.51 -6.04
CA SER A 204 -18.52 -8.88 -4.77
C SER A 204 -19.36 -9.89 -4.00
N GLU A 205 -18.68 -10.69 -3.20
CA GLU A 205 -19.24 -11.63 -2.25
C GLU A 205 -19.04 -11.11 -0.81
N PRO A 206 -19.80 -11.64 0.19
CA PRO A 206 -19.55 -11.28 1.58
C PRO A 206 -18.09 -11.53 2.00
N GLY A 207 -17.48 -10.54 2.62
CA GLY A 207 -16.06 -10.56 3.01
C GLY A 207 -15.08 -9.96 1.99
N ASP A 208 -15.52 -9.73 0.75
CA ASP A 208 -14.67 -9.03 -0.24
C ASP A 208 -14.40 -7.58 0.17
N ASN A 209 -13.17 -7.14 0.02
CA ASN A 209 -12.82 -5.73 0.22
C ASN A 209 -13.41 -4.86 -0.89
N LEU A 210 -14.19 -3.86 -0.49
CA LEU A 210 -14.78 -2.85 -1.39
C LEU A 210 -13.90 -1.60 -1.47
N ALA A 211 -13.30 -1.22 -0.36
CA ALA A 211 -12.51 0.00 -0.27
C ALA A 211 -11.42 -0.12 0.80
N PHE A 212 -10.42 0.74 0.69
CA PHE A 212 -9.33 0.88 1.63
C PHE A 212 -9.12 2.37 1.94
N ILE A 213 -9.16 2.74 3.22
CA ILE A 213 -9.14 4.14 3.66
C ILE A 213 -7.94 4.34 4.58
N LEU A 214 -7.06 5.27 4.21
CA LEU A 214 -5.99 5.73 5.10
C LEU A 214 -6.53 6.79 6.05
N PHE A 215 -6.12 6.76 7.33
CA PHE A 215 -6.51 7.74 8.33
C PHE A 215 -5.34 8.16 9.22
N ASP A 216 -5.40 9.39 9.73
CA ASP A 216 -4.33 10.01 10.54
C ASP A 216 -4.79 10.20 11.99
N LYS A 217 -5.15 9.14 12.68
CA LYS A 217 -5.36 9.19 14.13
C LYS A 217 -4.59 8.05 14.80
N PRO A 218 -4.00 8.30 15.99
CA PRO A 218 -3.48 7.20 16.79
C PRO A 218 -4.61 6.20 17.04
N VAL A 219 -4.33 4.93 16.78
CA VAL A 219 -5.22 3.85 17.19
C VAL A 219 -5.27 3.86 18.72
N PRO A 220 -6.44 3.73 19.35
CA PRO A 220 -6.51 3.48 20.78
C PRO A 220 -5.67 2.24 21.11
N ASP A 221 -4.85 2.32 22.17
CA ASP A 221 -4.03 1.19 22.62
C ASP A 221 -4.90 -0.06 22.78
N GLY A 222 -4.62 -1.10 21.97
CA GLY A 222 -5.27 -2.40 22.05
C GLY A 222 -6.06 -2.87 20.84
N GLU A 223 -6.27 -2.05 19.81
CA GLU A 223 -6.84 -2.50 18.53
C GLU A 223 -5.77 -2.55 17.45
N ASP A 224 -5.43 -3.76 17.02
CA ASP A 224 -4.57 -3.98 15.85
C ASP A 224 -5.35 -3.55 14.59
N THR A 225 -5.06 -2.36 14.07
CA THR A 225 -5.75 -1.80 12.89
C THR A 225 -5.26 -2.38 11.57
N TYR A 226 -4.27 -3.24 11.61
CA TYR A 226 -3.75 -3.96 10.46
C TYR A 226 -4.29 -5.40 10.50
N GLN A 227 -5.58 -5.59 10.18
CA GLN A 227 -6.12 -6.93 9.95
C GLN A 227 -5.87 -7.33 8.50
N GLU A 228 -5.30 -8.54 8.31
CA GLU A 228 -5.06 -9.20 7.02
C GLU A 228 -6.33 -9.36 6.17
#